data_d21aa632bde0e8d50adda6df59ba4126
#
_entry.id   d21aa632bde0e8d50adda6df59ba4126
#
_cell.length_a   1.000
_cell.length_b   1.000
_cell.length_c   1.000
_cell.angle_alpha   90.00
_cell.angle_beta   90.00
_cell.angle_gamma   90.00
#
_symmetry.space_group_name_H-M   'P 1'
#
loop_
_entity.id
_entity.type
_entity.pdbx_description
1 polymer ?
#
loop_
_entity_poly.entity_id
_entity_poly.type
_entity_poly.pdbx_seq_one_letter_code
_entity_poly.pdbx_strand_id
1 'polypeptide(L)'
;MKVIKGIGKAIGFILLAIILLLAVAYGAIAYQTSRTKISYQDEIYKYSEKYNIDPLLTASIIKVESDFQKDAQSDKNAKGLMQLMDETASHAAELTNMEFFPDKLSDVDYNLDLGVAYYDYLYRYYNNRDLALAAYNGGVGNVDKWIKDGTLDPVNPNVLDIPFKETRQYVIRIDANYDVYKKFYKNGLPSKKQLSDLKQLSFDNFMRFIEDISTNIR
;
A
#
# COMPACT_ATOMS: atom_id res chain seq x y z
N MET A 1 -44.02 2.63 39.75
CA MET A 1 -44.36 2.50 38.31
C MET A 1 -43.76 3.57 37.41
N LYS A 2 -43.76 4.89 37.75
CA LYS A 2 -43.14 5.96 36.91
C LYS A 2 -41.64 5.83 36.77
N VAL A 3 -40.88 5.44 37.82
CA VAL A 3 -39.40 5.27 37.81
C VAL A 3 -38.98 4.13 36.85
N ILE A 4 -39.66 3.00 36.89
CA ILE A 4 -39.36 1.84 36.02
C ILE A 4 -39.58 2.19 34.54
N LYS A 5 -40.63 2.97 34.22
CA LYS A 5 -40.85 3.48 32.86
C LYS A 5 -39.76 4.46 32.40
N GLY A 6 -39.21 5.26 33.31
CA GLY A 6 -38.10 6.17 33.03
C GLY A 6 -36.80 5.43 32.72
N ILE A 7 -36.47 4.40 33.52
CA ILE A 7 -35.28 3.55 33.30
C ILE A 7 -35.38 2.81 31.95
N GLY A 8 -36.54 2.23 31.60
CA GLY A 8 -36.76 1.57 30.34
C GLY A 8 -36.57 2.50 29.13
N LYS A 9 -36.99 3.77 29.21
CA LYS A 9 -36.76 4.77 28.16
C LYS A 9 -35.25 5.11 28.05
N ALA A 10 -34.55 5.30 29.19
CA ALA A 10 -33.13 5.58 29.19
C ALA A 10 -32.30 4.43 28.57
N ILE A 11 -32.62 3.18 28.92
CA ILE A 11 -32.03 2.00 28.32
C ILE A 11 -32.31 1.97 26.79
N GLY A 12 -33.52 2.25 26.35
CA GLY A 12 -33.90 2.31 24.96
C GLY A 12 -33.10 3.37 24.18
N PHE A 13 -32.88 4.56 24.75
CA PHE A 13 -32.03 5.59 24.15
C PHE A 13 -30.54 5.17 24.07
N ILE A 14 -30.02 4.53 25.10
CA ILE A 14 -28.63 4.03 25.10
C ILE A 14 -28.46 2.97 24.02
N LEU A 15 -29.36 2.00 23.91
CA LEU A 15 -29.32 0.97 22.88
C LEU A 15 -29.41 1.58 21.48
N LEU A 16 -30.31 2.54 21.26
CA LEU A 16 -30.42 3.23 19.98
C LEU A 16 -29.13 3.99 19.64
N ALA A 17 -28.51 4.67 20.60
CA ALA A 17 -27.23 5.36 20.39
C ALA A 17 -26.12 4.38 20.04
N ILE A 18 -26.04 3.20 20.67
CA ILE A 18 -25.07 2.16 20.35
C ILE A 18 -25.30 1.65 18.91
N ILE A 19 -26.53 1.37 18.52
CA ILE A 19 -26.88 0.91 17.18
C ILE A 19 -26.45 1.95 16.13
N LEU A 20 -26.71 3.24 16.38
CA LEU A 20 -26.30 4.31 15.48
C LEU A 20 -24.78 4.41 15.36
N LEU A 21 -24.05 4.30 16.47
CA LEU A 21 -22.58 4.30 16.47
C LEU A 21 -22.02 3.11 15.66
N LEU A 22 -22.58 1.91 15.84
CA LEU A 22 -22.19 0.73 15.08
C LEU A 22 -22.49 0.89 13.58
N ALA A 23 -23.64 1.48 13.24
CA ALA A 23 -24.01 1.75 11.84
C ALA A 23 -23.04 2.76 11.20
N VAL A 24 -22.65 3.82 11.91
CA VAL A 24 -21.65 4.79 11.44
C VAL A 24 -20.29 4.12 11.27
N ALA A 25 -19.86 3.32 12.25
CA ALA A 25 -18.60 2.58 12.17
C ALA A 25 -18.57 1.61 10.97
N TYR A 26 -19.66 0.86 10.77
CA TYR A 26 -19.80 -0.01 9.60
C TYR A 26 -19.73 0.77 8.28
N GLY A 27 -20.43 1.90 8.19
CA GLY A 27 -20.42 2.76 7.00
C GLY A 27 -19.02 3.31 6.70
N ALA A 28 -18.30 3.74 7.72
CA ALA A 28 -16.92 4.21 7.59
C ALA A 28 -15.97 3.09 7.11
N ILE A 29 -16.09 1.88 7.69
CA ILE A 29 -15.29 0.72 7.30
C ILE A 29 -15.64 0.27 5.87
N ALA A 30 -16.92 0.24 5.51
CA ALA A 30 -17.36 -0.10 4.16
C ALA A 30 -16.86 0.91 3.12
N TYR A 31 -16.91 2.19 3.43
CA TYR A 31 -16.32 3.24 2.59
C TYR A 31 -14.81 3.04 2.42
N GLN A 32 -14.09 2.83 3.51
CA GLN A 32 -12.64 2.59 3.44
C GLN A 32 -12.31 1.32 2.67
N THR A 33 -13.04 0.21 2.89
CA THR A 33 -12.87 -1.04 2.15
C THR A 33 -13.04 -0.83 0.64
N SER A 34 -14.00 0.01 0.23
CA SER A 34 -14.19 0.34 -1.19
C SER A 34 -13.01 1.11 -1.81
N ARG A 35 -12.30 1.90 -0.99
CA ARG A 35 -11.14 2.71 -1.38
C ARG A 35 -9.83 1.91 -1.39
N THR A 36 -9.78 0.78 -0.69
CA THR A 36 -8.60 -0.09 -0.59
C THR A 36 -8.58 -1.22 -1.62
N LYS A 37 -9.42 -1.14 -2.65
CA LYS A 37 -9.46 -2.15 -3.71
C LYS A 37 -8.10 -2.28 -4.39
N ILE A 38 -7.59 -3.50 -4.48
CA ILE A 38 -6.36 -3.87 -5.19
C ILE A 38 -6.76 -4.53 -6.51
N SER A 39 -6.10 -4.19 -7.60
CA SER A 39 -6.21 -4.85 -8.91
C SER A 39 -4.93 -5.64 -9.20
N TYR A 40 -4.98 -6.57 -10.14
CA TYR A 40 -3.82 -7.38 -10.56
C TYR A 40 -3.21 -8.24 -9.43
N GLN A 41 -4.07 -8.84 -8.58
CA GLN A 41 -3.63 -9.58 -7.40
C GLN A 41 -2.73 -10.76 -7.72
N ASP A 42 -3.08 -11.53 -8.77
CA ASP A 42 -2.35 -12.74 -9.15
C ASP A 42 -0.96 -12.36 -9.67
N GLU A 43 -0.87 -11.29 -10.45
CA GLU A 43 0.38 -10.79 -11.00
C GLU A 43 1.24 -10.15 -9.89
N ILE A 44 0.65 -9.36 -9.00
CA ILE A 44 1.34 -8.79 -7.83
C ILE A 44 1.89 -9.92 -6.96
N TYR A 45 1.08 -10.92 -6.64
CA TYR A 45 1.52 -12.06 -5.84
C TYR A 45 2.68 -12.80 -6.51
N LYS A 46 2.54 -13.13 -7.81
CA LYS A 46 3.56 -13.82 -8.61
C LYS A 46 4.93 -13.13 -8.55
N TYR A 47 4.98 -11.82 -8.80
CA TYR A 47 6.26 -11.11 -8.85
C TYR A 47 6.79 -10.73 -7.48
N SER A 48 5.92 -10.48 -6.51
CA SER A 48 6.34 -10.27 -5.13
C SER A 48 6.98 -11.53 -4.54
N GLU A 49 6.38 -12.70 -4.79
CA GLU A 49 6.95 -13.99 -4.36
C GLU A 49 8.28 -14.28 -5.07
N LYS A 50 8.37 -14.03 -6.39
CA LYS A 50 9.61 -14.19 -7.18
C LYS A 50 10.79 -13.44 -6.58
N TYR A 51 10.58 -12.23 -6.06
CA TYR A 51 11.62 -11.37 -5.50
C TYR A 51 11.62 -11.29 -3.98
N ASN A 52 10.80 -12.10 -3.30
CA ASN A 52 10.67 -12.13 -1.84
C ASN A 52 10.31 -10.74 -1.24
N ILE A 53 9.44 -10.00 -1.90
CA ILE A 53 8.89 -8.73 -1.45
C ILE A 53 7.46 -8.96 -0.93
N ASP A 54 7.06 -8.26 0.14
CA ASP A 54 5.70 -8.33 0.65
C ASP A 54 4.70 -7.85 -0.43
N PRO A 55 3.73 -8.70 -0.84
CA PRO A 55 2.75 -8.34 -1.87
C PRO A 55 1.91 -7.09 -1.53
N LEU A 56 1.66 -6.81 -0.24
CA LEU A 56 0.96 -5.60 0.17
C LEU A 56 1.83 -4.34 0.01
N LEU A 57 3.15 -4.48 0.16
CA LEU A 57 4.08 -3.39 -0.13
C LEU A 57 4.13 -3.11 -1.64
N THR A 58 4.24 -4.15 -2.47
CA THR A 58 4.16 -4.01 -3.93
C THR A 58 2.86 -3.33 -4.35
N ALA A 59 1.71 -3.77 -3.80
CA ALA A 59 0.42 -3.12 -4.06
C ALA A 59 0.40 -1.65 -3.62
N SER A 60 1.10 -1.30 -2.53
CA SER A 60 1.19 0.08 -2.03
C SER A 60 2.02 0.97 -2.93
N ILE A 61 3.11 0.44 -3.51
CA ILE A 61 3.92 1.12 -4.52
C ILE A 61 3.04 1.40 -5.76
N ILE A 62 2.39 0.36 -6.31
CA ILE A 62 1.51 0.51 -7.49
C ILE A 62 0.37 1.51 -7.24
N LYS A 63 -0.20 1.50 -6.03
CA LYS A 63 -1.25 2.47 -5.63
C LYS A 63 -0.75 3.91 -5.72
N VAL A 64 0.47 4.17 -5.31
CA VAL A 64 1.06 5.51 -5.32
C VAL A 64 1.54 5.91 -6.70
N GLU A 65 2.08 4.97 -7.48
CA GLU A 65 2.63 5.21 -8.81
C GLU A 65 1.54 5.44 -9.87
N SER A 66 0.56 4.56 -9.94
CA SER A 66 -0.41 4.58 -11.05
C SER A 66 -1.87 4.48 -10.63
N ASP A 67 -2.16 4.30 -9.34
CA ASP A 67 -3.50 3.92 -8.86
C ASP A 67 -4.07 2.69 -9.61
N PHE A 68 -3.20 1.71 -9.88
CA PHE A 68 -3.49 0.49 -10.66
C PHE A 68 -3.89 0.75 -12.12
N GLN A 69 -3.50 1.87 -12.71
CA GLN A 69 -3.74 2.15 -14.13
C GLN A 69 -2.57 1.61 -14.97
N LYS A 70 -2.76 0.48 -15.66
CA LYS A 70 -1.69 -0.18 -16.42
C LYS A 70 -1.14 0.66 -17.59
N ASP A 71 -1.96 1.56 -18.13
CA ASP A 71 -1.62 2.44 -19.26
C ASP A 71 -1.22 3.84 -18.77
N ALA A 72 -0.94 4.01 -17.44
CA ALA A 72 -0.51 5.28 -16.90
C ALA A 72 0.83 5.71 -17.52
N GLN A 73 0.90 6.99 -17.90
CA GLN A 73 2.12 7.62 -18.38
C GLN A 73 2.26 9.00 -17.74
N SER A 74 3.43 9.28 -17.18
CA SER A 74 3.74 10.58 -16.58
C SER A 74 4.30 11.56 -17.61
N ASP A 75 4.34 12.85 -17.25
CA ASP A 75 5.01 13.90 -18.07
C ASP A 75 6.50 13.64 -18.28
N LYS A 76 7.11 12.81 -17.42
CA LYS A 76 8.52 12.36 -17.51
C LYS A 76 8.68 11.05 -18.27
N ASN A 77 7.64 10.59 -18.98
CA ASN A 77 7.59 9.31 -19.70
C ASN A 77 7.77 8.05 -18.84
N ALA A 78 7.49 8.14 -17.52
CA ALA A 78 7.38 6.93 -16.72
C ALA A 78 6.09 6.17 -17.09
N LYS A 79 6.14 4.84 -17.20
CA LYS A 79 5.08 4.02 -17.83
C LYS A 79 4.63 2.88 -16.92
N GLY A 80 3.36 2.53 -17.02
CA GLY A 80 2.75 1.33 -16.48
C GLY A 80 2.48 1.37 -14.98
N LEU A 81 2.18 0.22 -14.40
CA LEU A 81 1.73 0.08 -13.01
C LEU A 81 2.75 0.63 -12.00
N MET A 82 4.04 0.40 -12.22
CA MET A 82 5.13 0.80 -11.33
C MET A 82 5.90 2.02 -11.84
N GLN A 83 5.35 2.74 -12.84
CA GLN A 83 5.89 3.99 -13.39
C GLN A 83 7.38 3.93 -13.68
N LEU A 84 7.79 2.97 -14.50
CA LEU A 84 9.18 2.80 -14.88
C LEU A 84 9.58 3.76 -16.01
N MET A 85 10.67 4.49 -15.81
CA MET A 85 11.36 5.20 -16.89
C MET A 85 12.20 4.21 -17.71
N ASP A 86 12.40 4.50 -19.00
CA ASP A 86 13.13 3.60 -19.91
C ASP A 86 14.52 3.23 -19.39
N GLU A 87 15.25 4.19 -18.79
CA GLU A 87 16.58 3.94 -18.21
C GLU A 87 16.51 2.99 -17.01
N THR A 88 15.56 3.22 -16.10
CA THR A 88 15.34 2.36 -14.92
C THR A 88 14.91 0.96 -15.33
N ALA A 89 14.02 0.85 -16.31
CA ALA A 89 13.56 -0.44 -16.82
C ALA A 89 14.66 -1.21 -17.55
N SER A 90 15.51 -0.51 -18.31
CA SER A 90 16.72 -1.11 -18.94
C SER A 90 17.67 -1.69 -17.89
N HIS A 91 17.96 -0.93 -16.83
CA HIS A 91 18.77 -1.42 -15.71
C HIS A 91 18.12 -2.62 -15.01
N ALA A 92 16.82 -2.57 -14.74
CA ALA A 92 16.10 -3.70 -14.15
C ALA A 92 16.13 -4.95 -15.05
N ALA A 93 16.06 -4.77 -16.36
CA ALA A 93 16.18 -5.86 -17.34
C ALA A 93 17.60 -6.50 -17.30
N GLU A 94 18.65 -5.70 -17.18
CA GLU A 94 20.03 -6.20 -16.99
C GLU A 94 20.15 -7.01 -15.70
N LEU A 95 19.59 -6.53 -14.57
CA LEU A 95 19.62 -7.22 -13.29
C LEU A 95 18.93 -8.60 -13.34
N THR A 96 17.93 -8.74 -14.21
CA THR A 96 17.13 -9.96 -14.34
C THR A 96 17.50 -10.83 -15.52
N ASN A 97 18.53 -10.45 -16.29
CA ASN A 97 18.92 -11.08 -17.56
C ASN A 97 17.76 -11.14 -18.58
N MET A 98 16.89 -10.13 -18.56
CA MET A 98 15.79 -9.97 -19.51
C MET A 98 16.21 -9.02 -20.63
N GLU A 99 15.63 -9.22 -21.82
CA GLU A 99 15.77 -8.25 -22.90
C GLU A 99 14.86 -7.05 -22.65
N PHE A 100 15.35 -5.83 -22.86
CA PHE A 100 14.59 -4.60 -22.63
C PHE A 100 13.76 -4.24 -23.86
N PHE A 101 12.43 -4.10 -23.65
CA PHE A 101 11.46 -3.70 -24.66
C PHE A 101 10.66 -2.47 -24.16
N PRO A 102 11.02 -1.24 -24.55
CA PRO A 102 10.36 -0.03 -24.04
C PRO A 102 8.85 0.03 -24.38
N ASP A 103 8.42 -0.59 -25.48
CA ASP A 103 7.02 -0.64 -25.89
C ASP A 103 6.18 -1.61 -25.03
N LYS A 104 6.83 -2.48 -24.27
CA LYS A 104 6.14 -3.42 -23.37
C LYS A 104 5.96 -2.90 -21.96
N LEU A 105 6.38 -1.67 -21.63
CA LEU A 105 6.25 -1.13 -20.26
C LEU A 105 4.78 -0.91 -19.82
N SER A 106 3.81 -0.96 -20.70
CA SER A 106 2.37 -1.00 -20.36
C SER A 106 1.82 -2.43 -20.24
N ASP A 107 2.61 -3.47 -20.53
CA ASP A 107 2.26 -4.84 -20.24
C ASP A 107 2.39 -5.11 -18.73
N VAL A 108 1.36 -5.69 -18.13
CA VAL A 108 1.27 -5.87 -16.68
C VAL A 108 2.36 -6.78 -16.14
N ASP A 109 2.55 -7.95 -16.75
CA ASP A 109 3.54 -8.92 -16.33
C ASP A 109 4.96 -8.36 -16.47
N TYR A 110 5.25 -7.72 -17.61
CA TYR A 110 6.57 -7.16 -17.90
C TYR A 110 6.91 -5.98 -16.97
N ASN A 111 5.96 -5.07 -16.75
CA ASN A 111 6.15 -3.92 -15.88
C ASN A 111 6.36 -4.32 -14.41
N LEU A 112 5.56 -5.29 -13.92
CA LEU A 112 5.70 -5.80 -12.55
C LEU A 112 7.00 -6.58 -12.37
N ASP A 113 7.40 -7.40 -13.34
CA ASP A 113 8.66 -8.15 -13.24
C ASP A 113 9.86 -7.19 -13.10
N LEU A 114 9.94 -6.18 -13.94
CA LEU A 114 11.03 -5.19 -13.88
C LEU A 114 10.93 -4.29 -12.64
N GLY A 115 9.73 -3.79 -12.31
CA GLY A 115 9.56 -2.84 -11.22
C GLY A 115 9.81 -3.44 -9.84
N VAL A 116 9.34 -4.67 -9.61
CA VAL A 116 9.58 -5.37 -8.34
C VAL A 116 11.06 -5.80 -8.24
N ALA A 117 11.67 -6.23 -9.35
CA ALA A 117 13.11 -6.54 -9.40
C ALA A 117 13.97 -5.31 -9.07
N TYR A 118 13.61 -4.16 -9.62
CA TYR A 118 14.32 -2.91 -9.34
C TYR A 118 14.18 -2.49 -7.87
N TYR A 119 12.95 -2.63 -7.32
CA TYR A 119 12.75 -2.36 -5.89
C TYR A 119 13.54 -3.34 -5.00
N ASP A 120 13.57 -4.64 -5.32
CA ASP A 120 14.37 -5.65 -4.60
C ASP A 120 15.86 -5.28 -4.63
N TYR A 121 16.39 -4.90 -5.81
CA TYR A 121 17.77 -4.40 -5.93
C TYR A 121 18.04 -3.23 -4.97
N LEU A 122 17.18 -2.23 -4.92
CA LEU A 122 17.32 -1.09 -4.03
C LEU A 122 17.20 -1.50 -2.56
N TYR A 123 16.27 -2.39 -2.25
CA TYR A 123 16.12 -2.89 -0.88
C TYR A 123 17.36 -3.66 -0.40
N ARG A 124 17.95 -4.48 -1.24
CA ARG A 124 19.22 -5.17 -0.92
C ARG A 124 20.38 -4.20 -0.80
N TYR A 125 20.41 -3.17 -1.64
CA TYR A 125 21.47 -2.17 -1.62
C TYR A 125 21.49 -1.36 -0.32
N TYR A 126 20.34 -0.88 0.14
CA TYR A 126 20.25 -0.07 1.35
C TYR A 126 19.98 -0.88 2.62
N ASN A 127 19.51 -2.12 2.51
CA ASN A 127 18.98 -2.94 3.61
C ASN A 127 18.00 -2.15 4.52
N ASN A 128 17.27 -1.22 3.93
CA ASN A 128 16.29 -0.35 4.59
C ASN A 128 15.17 0.01 3.62
N ARG A 129 13.91 -0.20 4.05
CA ARG A 129 12.72 0.01 3.22
C ARG A 129 12.56 1.47 2.80
N ASP A 130 12.72 2.40 3.73
CA ASP A 130 12.45 3.81 3.50
C ASP A 130 13.49 4.43 2.56
N LEU A 131 14.77 4.01 2.70
CA LEU A 131 15.84 4.40 1.78
C LEU A 131 15.64 3.78 0.39
N ALA A 132 15.20 2.53 0.30
CA ALA A 132 14.88 1.88 -0.97
C ALA A 132 13.73 2.59 -1.69
N LEU A 133 12.66 2.94 -0.99
CA LEU A 133 11.55 3.72 -1.53
C LEU A 133 11.98 5.14 -1.94
N ALA A 134 12.82 5.78 -1.12
CA ALA A 134 13.37 7.09 -1.45
C ALA A 134 14.24 7.04 -2.71
N ALA A 135 15.04 5.98 -2.88
CA ALA A 135 15.88 5.79 -4.06
C ALA A 135 15.06 5.40 -5.31
N TYR A 136 13.98 4.64 -5.14
CA TYR A 136 13.06 4.31 -6.23
C TYR A 136 12.49 5.57 -6.88
N ASN A 137 12.03 6.53 -6.08
CA ASN A 137 11.45 7.78 -6.58
C ASN A 137 12.49 8.88 -6.84
N GLY A 138 13.44 9.05 -5.92
CA GLY A 138 14.39 10.17 -5.93
C GLY A 138 15.73 9.85 -6.60
N GLY A 139 15.97 8.58 -6.94
CA GLY A 139 17.22 8.10 -7.54
C GLY A 139 18.31 7.78 -6.52
N VAL A 140 19.06 6.71 -6.79
CA VAL A 140 20.17 6.19 -5.95
C VAL A 140 21.19 7.28 -5.63
N GLY A 141 21.64 8.05 -6.64
CA GLY A 141 22.68 9.07 -6.46
C GLY A 141 22.29 10.18 -5.48
N ASN A 142 21.01 10.52 -5.37
CA ASN A 142 20.54 11.50 -4.39
C ASN A 142 20.54 10.91 -2.98
N VAL A 143 20.04 9.68 -2.81
CA VAL A 143 20.01 9.02 -1.50
C VAL A 143 21.44 8.77 -0.99
N ASP A 144 22.35 8.28 -1.82
CA ASP A 144 23.76 8.10 -1.47
C ASP A 144 24.43 9.40 -1.05
N LYS A 145 24.11 10.50 -1.75
CA LYS A 145 24.59 11.83 -1.37
C LYS A 145 24.04 12.23 0.00
N TRP A 146 22.75 12.06 0.27
CA TRP A 146 22.15 12.42 1.56
C TRP A 146 22.67 11.60 2.73
N ILE A 147 23.01 10.32 2.50
CA ILE A 147 23.70 9.49 3.48
C ILE A 147 25.12 9.98 3.71
N LYS A 148 25.86 10.24 2.64
CA LYS A 148 27.27 10.67 2.70
C LYS A 148 27.46 12.00 3.40
N ASP A 149 26.55 12.96 3.21
CA ASP A 149 26.61 14.29 3.84
C ASP A 149 25.96 14.33 5.23
N GLY A 150 25.46 13.20 5.73
CA GLY A 150 24.86 13.07 7.06
C GLY A 150 23.41 13.59 7.16
N THR A 151 22.76 13.89 6.05
CA THR A 151 21.34 14.30 6.04
C THR A 151 20.42 13.15 6.40
N LEU A 152 20.73 11.93 5.96
CA LEU A 152 20.00 10.71 6.30
C LEU A 152 20.91 9.71 7.01
N ASP A 153 20.38 9.15 8.11
CA ASP A 153 21.02 8.01 8.79
C ASP A 153 20.78 6.73 7.96
N PRO A 154 21.82 5.97 7.59
CA PRO A 154 21.67 4.75 6.81
C PRO A 154 20.99 3.60 7.56
N VAL A 155 20.95 3.64 8.89
CA VAL A 155 20.38 2.57 9.72
C VAL A 155 18.96 2.93 10.18
N ASN A 156 18.76 4.17 10.64
CA ASN A 156 17.49 4.67 11.16
C ASN A 156 17.12 6.00 10.47
N PRO A 157 16.80 5.98 9.16
CA PRO A 157 16.47 7.20 8.46
C PRO A 157 15.17 7.81 8.99
N ASN A 158 15.18 9.11 9.23
CA ASN A 158 13.94 9.84 9.45
C ASN A 158 13.41 10.31 8.09
N VAL A 159 12.28 9.79 7.67
CA VAL A 159 11.65 10.13 6.38
C VAL A 159 11.41 11.63 6.24
N LEU A 160 11.18 12.35 7.35
CA LEU A 160 10.98 13.80 7.33
C LEU A 160 12.24 14.58 6.94
N ASP A 161 13.42 13.99 7.05
CA ASP A 161 14.70 14.60 6.70
C ASP A 161 15.06 14.41 5.20
N ILE A 162 14.26 13.66 4.43
CA ILE A 162 14.43 13.56 2.98
C ILE A 162 14.28 14.96 2.36
N PRO A 163 15.33 15.52 1.70
CA PRO A 163 15.32 16.89 1.22
C PRO A 163 14.27 17.15 0.13
N PHE A 164 14.10 16.21 -0.80
CA PHE A 164 13.12 16.37 -1.87
C PHE A 164 11.71 16.14 -1.34
N LYS A 165 10.89 17.18 -1.37
CA LYS A 165 9.50 17.13 -0.89
C LYS A 165 8.68 16.03 -1.59
N GLU A 166 8.87 15.86 -2.91
CA GLU A 166 8.17 14.84 -3.70
C GLU A 166 8.52 13.45 -3.17
N THR A 167 9.82 13.14 -3.06
CA THR A 167 10.32 11.84 -2.58
C THR A 167 9.92 11.55 -1.13
N ARG A 168 9.99 12.56 -0.26
CA ARG A 168 9.52 12.45 1.13
C ARG A 168 8.03 12.08 1.18
N GLN A 169 7.20 12.77 0.40
CA GLN A 169 5.77 12.48 0.34
C GLN A 169 5.45 11.13 -0.31
N TYR A 170 6.27 10.70 -1.25
CA TYR A 170 6.18 9.39 -1.85
C TYR A 170 6.33 8.28 -0.79
N VAL A 171 7.40 8.31 0.00
CA VAL A 171 7.62 7.32 1.07
C VAL A 171 6.46 7.35 2.08
N ILE A 172 6.07 8.54 2.57
CA ILE A 172 4.95 8.67 3.52
C ILE A 172 3.65 8.09 2.97
N ARG A 173 3.35 8.32 1.69
CA ARG A 173 2.13 7.80 1.06
C ARG A 173 2.14 6.29 0.90
N ILE A 174 3.30 5.69 0.58
CA ILE A 174 3.43 4.24 0.50
C ILE A 174 3.24 3.61 1.87
N ASP A 175 3.90 4.13 2.90
CA ASP A 175 3.76 3.64 4.27
C ASP A 175 2.31 3.72 4.75
N ALA A 176 1.64 4.83 4.51
CA ALA A 176 0.23 4.99 4.87
C ALA A 176 -0.69 3.98 4.15
N ASN A 177 -0.46 3.74 2.84
CA ASN A 177 -1.23 2.72 2.12
C ASN A 177 -0.89 1.30 2.60
N TYR A 178 0.37 1.01 2.86
CA TYR A 178 0.82 -0.29 3.35
C TYR A 178 0.21 -0.61 4.72
N ASP A 179 0.16 0.35 5.64
CA ASP A 179 -0.48 0.17 6.94
C ASP A 179 -2.00 -0.03 6.82
N VAL A 180 -2.64 0.71 5.93
CA VAL A 180 -4.06 0.50 5.60
C VAL A 180 -4.27 -0.89 5.03
N TYR A 181 -3.47 -1.33 4.06
CA TYR A 181 -3.61 -2.66 3.48
C TYR A 181 -3.38 -3.77 4.51
N LYS A 182 -2.35 -3.67 5.36
CA LYS A 182 -2.14 -4.62 6.47
C LYS A 182 -3.33 -4.70 7.42
N LYS A 183 -3.96 -3.56 7.70
CA LYS A 183 -5.15 -3.50 8.55
C LYS A 183 -6.36 -4.20 7.91
N PHE A 184 -6.59 -3.98 6.62
CA PHE A 184 -7.77 -4.51 5.91
C PHE A 184 -7.55 -5.92 5.37
N TYR A 185 -6.32 -6.34 5.12
CA TYR A 185 -5.95 -7.61 4.49
C TYR A 185 -4.95 -8.39 5.35
N LYS A 186 -5.32 -8.71 6.59
CA LYS A 186 -4.44 -9.41 7.57
C LYS A 186 -3.86 -10.74 7.05
N ASN A 187 -4.50 -11.38 6.09
CA ASN A 187 -4.07 -12.67 5.49
C ASN A 187 -3.31 -12.47 4.16
N GLY A 188 -2.76 -11.30 3.91
CA GLY A 188 -2.11 -10.96 2.65
C GLY A 188 -3.06 -10.42 1.60
N LEU A 189 -2.65 -10.45 0.32
CA LEU A 189 -3.48 -9.94 -0.78
C LEU A 189 -4.85 -10.61 -0.83
N PRO A 190 -5.94 -9.84 -0.97
CA PRO A 190 -7.27 -10.40 -1.12
C PRO A 190 -7.39 -11.12 -2.47
N SER A 191 -8.05 -12.27 -2.47
CA SER A 191 -8.38 -12.97 -3.72
C SER A 191 -9.38 -12.18 -4.57
N LYS A 192 -9.42 -12.45 -5.89
CA LYS A 192 -10.43 -11.87 -6.80
C LYS A 192 -11.86 -12.10 -6.29
N LYS A 193 -12.13 -13.27 -5.68
CA LYS A 193 -13.43 -13.60 -5.08
C LYS A 193 -13.78 -12.67 -3.91
N GLN A 194 -12.83 -12.41 -3.01
CA GLN A 194 -13.04 -11.49 -1.88
C GLN A 194 -13.30 -10.06 -2.36
N LEU A 195 -12.59 -9.60 -3.40
CA LEU A 195 -12.80 -8.26 -3.96
C LEU A 195 -14.05 -8.15 -4.82
N SER A 196 -14.59 -9.25 -5.35
CA SER A 196 -15.88 -9.24 -6.07
C SER A 196 -17.07 -9.08 -5.13
N ASP A 197 -16.92 -9.42 -3.83
CA ASP A 197 -17.95 -9.23 -2.81
C ASP A 197 -17.49 -8.21 -1.75
N LEU A 198 -17.51 -6.95 -2.15
CA LEU A 198 -17.16 -5.84 -1.25
C LEU A 198 -18.06 -5.74 -0.01
N LYS A 199 -19.32 -6.24 -0.08
CA LYS A 199 -20.21 -6.24 1.09
C LYS A 199 -19.74 -7.24 2.12
N GLN A 200 -19.43 -8.47 1.69
CA GLN A 200 -18.88 -9.49 2.57
C GLN A 200 -17.53 -9.04 3.15
N LEU A 201 -16.64 -8.52 2.33
CA LEU A 201 -15.34 -8.02 2.78
C LEU A 201 -15.49 -6.87 3.80
N SER A 202 -16.45 -5.96 3.58
CA SER A 202 -16.74 -4.87 4.51
C SER A 202 -17.29 -5.40 5.85
N PHE A 203 -18.14 -6.42 5.79
CA PHE A 203 -18.66 -7.07 6.98
C PHE A 203 -17.56 -7.79 7.76
N ASP A 204 -16.67 -8.53 7.10
CA ASP A 204 -15.55 -9.22 7.73
C ASP A 204 -14.58 -8.23 8.40
N ASN A 205 -14.31 -7.10 7.74
CA ASN A 205 -13.50 -6.02 8.30
C ASN A 205 -14.17 -5.37 9.51
N PHE A 206 -15.49 -5.18 9.48
CA PHE A 206 -16.24 -4.65 10.60
C PHE A 206 -16.26 -5.63 11.79
N MET A 207 -16.47 -6.92 11.55
CA MET A 207 -16.44 -7.91 12.63
C MET A 207 -15.06 -7.95 13.30
N ARG A 208 -13.97 -7.89 12.52
CA ARG A 208 -12.61 -7.77 13.09
C ARG A 208 -12.41 -6.51 13.93
N PHE A 209 -12.93 -5.38 13.48
CA PHE A 209 -12.90 -4.15 14.28
C PHE A 209 -13.60 -4.32 15.63
N ILE A 210 -14.75 -5.00 15.67
CA ILE A 210 -15.46 -5.31 16.92
C ILE A 210 -14.63 -6.25 17.82
N GLU A 211 -14.00 -7.27 17.25
CA GLU A 211 -13.11 -8.19 17.96
C GLU A 211 -11.92 -7.45 18.57
N ASP A 212 -11.24 -6.60 17.79
CA ASP A 212 -10.10 -5.80 18.25
C ASP A 212 -10.49 -4.87 19.43
N ILE A 213 -11.68 -4.28 19.42
CA ILE A 213 -12.21 -3.50 20.57
C ILE A 213 -12.44 -4.39 21.77
N SER A 214 -13.07 -5.55 21.58
CA SER A 214 -13.43 -6.45 22.68
C SER A 214 -12.20 -7.04 23.38
N THR A 215 -11.10 -7.25 22.65
CA THR A 215 -9.83 -7.75 23.19
C THR A 215 -9.05 -6.69 23.95
N ASN A 216 -9.16 -5.41 23.55
CA ASN A 216 -8.49 -4.29 24.23
C ASN A 216 -9.21 -3.78 25.50
N ILE A 217 -10.42 -4.27 25.78
CA ILE A 217 -11.19 -3.92 26.98
C ILE A 217 -10.95 -4.95 28.12
N ARG A 218 -10.31 -6.06 27.85
CA ARG A 218 -9.90 -7.08 28.82
C ARG A 218 -8.49 -6.81 29.35
#